data_c824c62a5d348d924e7ab8b3520787ce
#
_entry.id   c824c62a5d348d924e7ab8b3520787ce
#
_cell.length_a   1.000
_cell.length_b   1.000
_cell.length_c   1.000
_cell.angle_alpha   90.00
_cell.angle_beta   90.00
_cell.angle_gamma   90.00
#
_symmetry.space_group_name_H-M   'P 1'
#
loop_
_entity.id
_entity.type
_entity.pdbx_description
1 polymer ?
#
loop_
_entity_poly.entity_id
_entity_poly.type
_entity_poly.pdbx_seq_one_letter_code
_entity_poly.pdbx_strand_id
1 'polypeptide(L)' 'MNNTQLLEQKIAESGKRRNYLAEKVGLSYAGFRNCVTNKAEFKASQIDILCAELGITSLKEKQAIFFAVSGS' A
#
# COMPACT_ATOMS: atom_id res chain seq x y z
N MET A 1 1.49 -3.07 -9.86
CA MET A 1 1.96 -4.13 -8.94
C MET A 1 2.77 -3.54 -7.82
N ASN A 2 2.51 -3.95 -6.59
CA ASN A 2 3.23 -3.44 -5.44
C ASN A 2 4.55 -4.18 -5.25
N ASN A 3 5.54 -3.47 -4.72
CA ASN A 3 6.66 -4.14 -4.09
C ASN A 3 6.19 -4.54 -2.68
N THR A 4 5.76 -5.79 -2.54
CA THR A 4 5.14 -6.29 -1.32
C THR A 4 6.07 -6.13 -0.11
N GLN A 5 7.34 -6.38 -0.29
CA GLN A 5 8.32 -6.31 0.79
C GLN A 5 8.45 -4.88 1.33
N LEU A 6 8.58 -3.90 0.43
CA LEU A 6 8.67 -2.50 0.84
C LEU A 6 7.36 -2.01 1.46
N LEU A 7 6.22 -2.41 0.90
CA LEU A 7 4.92 -2.02 1.42
C LEU A 7 4.69 -2.57 2.82
N GLU A 8 5.00 -3.84 3.04
CA GLU A 8 4.88 -4.46 4.35
C GLU A 8 5.79 -3.77 5.37
N GLN A 9 6.99 -3.41 4.95
CA GLN A 9 7.92 -2.69 5.81
C GLN A 9 7.35 -1.32 6.21
N LYS A 10 6.78 -0.58 5.27
CA LYS A 10 6.17 0.71 5.55
C LYS A 10 4.98 0.58 6.50
N ILE A 11 4.16 -0.43 6.31
CA ILE A 11 3.03 -0.70 7.19
C ILE A 11 3.53 -0.97 8.61
N ALA A 12 4.53 -1.83 8.74
CA ALA A 12 5.11 -2.15 10.05
C ALA A 12 5.71 -0.91 10.72
N GLU A 13 6.44 -0.10 9.98
CA GLU A 13 7.08 1.11 10.52
C GLU A 13 6.08 2.15 10.95
N SER A 14 4.90 2.18 10.32
CA SER A 14 3.88 3.17 10.65
C SER A 14 3.26 2.96 12.04
N GLY A 15 3.36 1.74 12.56
CA GLY A 15 2.70 1.38 13.82
C GLY A 15 1.18 1.30 13.71
N LYS A 16 0.61 1.48 12.53
CA LYS A 16 -0.83 1.46 12.32
C LYS A 16 -1.30 0.04 12.02
N ARG A 17 -2.50 -0.28 12.50
CA ARG A 17 -3.08 -1.60 12.28
C ARG A 17 -3.59 -1.75 10.86
N ARG A 18 -3.49 -2.95 10.32
CA ARG A 18 -3.99 -3.24 8.98
C ARG A 18 -5.49 -3.02 8.85
N ASN A 19 -6.25 -3.32 9.91
CA ASN A 19 -7.70 -3.06 9.94
C ASN A 19 -7.99 -1.58 9.79
N TYR A 20 -7.23 -0.74 10.46
CA TYR A 20 -7.36 0.70 10.36
C TYR A 20 -7.08 1.18 8.94
N LEU A 21 -5.99 0.69 8.34
CA LEU A 21 -5.62 1.08 6.98
C LEU A 21 -6.66 0.60 5.96
N ALA A 22 -7.17 -0.61 6.13
CA ALA A 22 -8.22 -1.15 5.26
C ALA A 22 -9.45 -0.24 5.29
N GLU A 23 -9.87 0.15 6.49
CA GLU A 23 -11.02 1.03 6.66
C GLU A 23 -10.78 2.38 5.97
N LYS A 24 -9.58 2.94 6.11
CA LYS A 24 -9.25 4.23 5.50
C LYS A 24 -9.37 4.20 3.98
N VAL A 25 -9.01 3.10 3.35
CA VAL A 25 -9.11 2.97 1.88
C VAL A 25 -10.46 2.39 1.45
N GLY A 26 -11.37 2.14 2.38
CA GLY A 26 -12.72 1.65 2.06
C GLY A 26 -12.78 0.19 1.68
N LEU A 27 -11.85 -0.63 2.17
CA LEU A 27 -11.82 -2.06 1.88
C LEU A 27 -12.05 -2.88 3.14
N SER A 28 -12.54 -4.11 2.95
CA SER A 28 -12.53 -5.10 4.02
C SER A 28 -11.07 -5.49 4.29
N TYR A 29 -10.84 -6.14 5.43
CA TYR A 29 -9.51 -6.63 5.75
C TYR A 29 -9.00 -7.59 4.65
N ALA A 30 -9.85 -8.50 4.21
CA ALA A 30 -9.50 -9.46 3.15
C ALA A 30 -9.19 -8.74 1.84
N GLY A 31 -10.00 -7.74 1.47
CA GLY A 31 -9.75 -6.93 0.27
C GLY A 31 -8.45 -6.17 0.35
N PHE A 32 -8.17 -5.57 1.49
CA PHE A 32 -6.91 -4.87 1.72
C PHE A 32 -5.72 -5.83 1.58
N ARG A 33 -5.81 -6.99 2.22
CA ARG A 33 -4.76 -8.00 2.14
C ARG A 33 -4.52 -8.45 0.69
N ASN A 34 -5.60 -8.66 -0.07
CA ASN A 34 -5.47 -9.04 -1.48
C ASN A 34 -4.73 -7.97 -2.29
N CYS A 35 -5.00 -6.70 -2.01
CA CYS A 35 -4.30 -5.62 -2.70
C CYS A 35 -2.83 -5.57 -2.29
N VAL A 36 -2.52 -5.73 -1.02
CA VAL A 36 -1.14 -5.71 -0.54
C VAL A 36 -0.32 -6.84 -1.16
N THR A 37 -0.93 -8.01 -1.33
CA THR A 37 -0.24 -9.20 -1.85
C THR A 37 -0.34 -9.35 -3.37
N ASN A 38 -0.83 -8.33 -4.06
CA ASN A 38 -0.95 -8.29 -5.52
C ASN A 38 -1.98 -9.26 -6.12
N LYS A 39 -2.89 -9.76 -5.30
CA LYS A 39 -4.03 -10.53 -5.83
C LYS A 39 -5.08 -9.61 -6.45
N ALA A 40 -5.08 -8.36 -6.05
CA ALA A 40 -5.90 -7.30 -6.60
C ALA A 40 -5.05 -6.02 -6.63
N GLU A 41 -5.53 -4.98 -7.29
CA GLU A 41 -4.79 -3.72 -7.38
C GLU A 41 -5.49 -2.63 -6.60
N PHE A 42 -4.70 -1.77 -5.94
CA PHE A 42 -5.23 -0.56 -5.33
C PHE A 42 -5.62 0.43 -6.43
N LYS A 43 -6.71 1.14 -6.21
CA LYS A 43 -7.08 2.28 -7.04
C LYS A 43 -6.16 3.45 -6.73
N ALA A 44 -6.02 4.38 -7.69
CA ALA A 44 -5.14 5.55 -7.51
C ALA A 44 -5.50 6.33 -6.25
N SER A 45 -6.80 6.54 -5.99
CA SER A 45 -7.25 7.25 -4.79
C SER A 45 -6.86 6.52 -3.51
N GLN A 46 -6.87 5.19 -3.53
CA GLN A 46 -6.49 4.38 -2.38
C GLN A 46 -4.99 4.47 -2.12
N ILE A 47 -4.20 4.49 -3.18
CA ILE A 47 -2.75 4.67 -3.08
C ILE A 47 -2.43 6.01 -2.44
N ASP A 48 -3.12 7.07 -2.83
CA ASP A 48 -2.92 8.39 -2.25
C ASP A 48 -3.23 8.41 -0.76
N ILE A 49 -4.32 7.75 -0.36
CA ILE A 49 -4.69 7.64 1.06
C ILE A 49 -3.62 6.88 1.83
N LEU A 50 -3.15 5.74 1.28
CA LEU A 50 -2.11 4.97 1.93
C LEU A 50 -0.80 5.74 2.05
N CYS A 51 -0.41 6.49 1.02
CA CYS A 51 0.79 7.32 1.10
C CYS A 51 0.69 8.32 2.24
N ALA A 52 -0.47 8.96 2.40
CA ALA A 52 -0.69 9.91 3.50
C ALA A 52 -0.60 9.20 4.85
N GLU A 53 -1.23 8.04 4.98
CA GLU A 53 -1.23 7.30 6.25
C GLU A 53 0.13 6.73 6.61
N LEU A 54 0.91 6.31 5.62
CA LEU A 54 2.21 5.68 5.84
C LEU A 54 3.38 6.66 5.81
N GLY A 55 3.10 7.95 5.60
CA GLY A 55 4.15 8.96 5.58
C GLY A 55 5.02 8.92 4.32
N ILE A 56 4.48 8.41 3.24
CA ILE A 56 5.19 8.35 1.96
C ILE A 56 4.94 9.67 1.24
N THR A 57 5.92 10.56 1.23
CA THR A 57 5.80 11.90 0.67
C THR A 57 6.55 12.08 -0.65
N SER A 58 7.50 11.20 -0.93
CA SER A 58 8.32 11.26 -2.14
C SER A 58 7.64 10.52 -3.27
N LEU A 59 7.57 11.14 -4.44
CA LEU A 59 7.05 10.48 -5.64
C LEU A 59 7.89 9.24 -5.99
N LYS A 60 9.19 9.34 -5.82
CA LYS A 60 10.11 8.24 -6.09
C LYS A 60 9.79 7.03 -5.19
N GLU A 61 9.56 7.28 -3.91
CA GLU A 61 9.22 6.22 -2.95
C GLU A 61 7.85 5.62 -3.28
N LYS A 62 6.88 6.46 -3.61
CA LYS A 62 5.55 6.01 -4.02
C LYS A 62 5.64 5.09 -5.23
N GLN A 63 6.43 5.47 -6.24
CA GLN A 63 6.60 4.65 -7.43
C GLN A 63 7.31 3.33 -7.11
N ALA A 64 8.32 3.37 -6.26
CA ALA A 64 9.06 2.15 -5.90
C ALA A 64 8.16 1.14 -5.18
N ILE A 65 7.21 1.61 -4.38
CA ILE A 65 6.35 0.74 -3.59
C ILE A 65 5.14 0.26 -4.41
N PHE A 66 4.42 1.19 -5.03
CA PHE A 66 3.12 0.87 -5.63
C PHE A 66 3.16 0.61 -7.14
N PHE A 67 4.23 0.99 -7.80
CA PHE A 67 4.36 0.84 -9.24
C PHE A 67 5.64 0.09 -9.61
N ALA A 68 5.97 -0.92 -8.80
CA ALA A 68 7.12 -1.76 -9.07
C ALA A 68 6.94 -2.51 -10.39
N VAL A 69 7.98 -2.53 -11.22
CA VAL A 69 7.95 -3.21 -12.51
C VAL A 69 8.73 -4.51 -12.36
N SER A 70 8.02 -5.62 -12.55
CA SER A 70 8.61 -6.94 -12.43
C SER A 70 9.58 -7.18 -13.58
N GLY A 71 10.77 -7.66 -13.24
CA GLY A 71 11.74 -8.07 -14.26
C GLY A 71 12.50 -6.94 -14.94
N SER A 72 12.38 -5.74 -14.45
CA SER A 72 13.11 -4.61 -15.02
C SER A 72 14.32 -4.26 -14.20
#